data_86098cf3a78f1636a29eafeeb0674c1c
#
_entry.id   86098cf3a78f1636a29eafeeb0674c1c
#
_cell.length_a   1.000
_cell.length_b   1.000
_cell.length_c   1.000
_cell.angle_alpha   90.00
_cell.angle_beta   90.00
_cell.angle_gamma   90.00
#
_symmetry.space_group_name_H-M   'P 1'
#
loop_
_entity.id
_entity.type
_entity.pdbx_description
1 polymer ?
#
loop_
_entity_poly.entity_id
_entity_poly.type
_entity_poly.pdbx_seq_one_letter_code
_entity_poly.pdbx_strand_id
1 'polypeptide(L)'
;MDHRHRPVLPRPVRPLPGRFPVVTTTVRTADYHTAGEPFRIVDTLAEGLPPAPGDTVAERCATAIGPGGSAAAPRRGALDDVRRMLVQEPRGHAGMYGGFVVPADDDGAHFGVLFWHKDGYSTACGHGTMALGAWAVDTGRVAAPDDGDVQVRIDVPSGRVGATVHRAGGRTSGVTFRNVPARTSARKVPVATTLGMAEADIAHAGACYASVAARDLGLDVTRAALPALVRAGQEIRAALATHPGTWHPGGPLLSGVYGVILYEELPDTPFGPHQRNVTVFADGQVDRSPCGSGTSARLALLAQDGRLGPGDDLLHESVIGSVFTGRVAGATADGLVTEVTGAAYRTGEHAFCVDPYDALGTGFLL
;
A
#
# COMPACT_ATOMS: atom_id res chain seq x y z
N MET A 1 5.45 51.78 37.50
CA MET A 1 6.00 50.46 37.87
C MET A 1 5.85 49.54 36.65
N ASP A 2 6.95 49.38 35.89
CA ASP A 2 6.98 48.71 34.60
C ASP A 2 7.39 47.25 34.82
N HIS A 3 6.38 46.34 34.81
CA HIS A 3 6.64 44.90 34.86
C HIS A 3 6.92 44.37 33.45
N ARG A 4 8.16 44.44 32.98
CA ARG A 4 8.63 43.78 31.79
C ARG A 4 8.58 42.27 32.00
N HIS A 5 7.63 41.62 31.35
CA HIS A 5 7.64 40.16 31.17
C HIS A 5 8.92 39.75 30.43
N ARG A 6 9.90 39.18 31.10
CA ARG A 6 11.01 38.45 30.46
C ARG A 6 10.44 37.17 29.89
N PRO A 7 10.67 36.86 28.58
CA PRO A 7 10.30 35.57 28.06
C PRO A 7 11.11 34.47 28.79
N VAL A 8 10.41 33.51 29.35
CA VAL A 8 11.00 32.32 29.94
C VAL A 8 11.47 31.48 28.76
N LEU A 9 12.79 31.46 28.53
CA LEU A 9 13.38 30.53 27.57
C LEU A 9 13.10 29.09 28.03
N PRO A 10 12.65 28.20 27.13
CA PRO A 10 12.46 26.80 27.47
C PRO A 10 13.78 26.19 27.96
N ARG A 11 13.71 25.39 29.02
CA ARG A 11 14.88 24.66 29.52
C ARG A 11 15.43 23.75 28.41
N PRO A 12 16.77 23.60 28.29
CA PRO A 12 17.33 22.69 27.29
C PRO A 12 16.78 21.28 27.51
N VAL A 13 16.16 20.74 26.49
CA VAL A 13 15.62 19.37 26.49
C VAL A 13 16.83 18.41 26.48
N ARG A 14 16.87 17.46 27.43
CA ARG A 14 17.89 16.40 27.39
C ARG A 14 17.63 15.50 26.18
N PRO A 15 18.68 15.06 25.45
CA PRO A 15 18.53 14.11 24.36
C PRO A 15 17.75 12.88 24.81
N LEU A 16 16.84 12.39 24.00
CA LEU A 16 16.13 11.15 24.27
C LEU A 16 17.14 9.99 24.23
N PRO A 17 17.35 9.23 25.33
CA PRO A 17 18.36 8.19 25.37
C PRO A 17 18.08 7.11 24.33
N GLY A 18 19.05 6.85 23.44
CA GLY A 18 19.15 5.62 22.64
C GLY A 18 18.38 5.58 21.34
N ARG A 19 17.80 6.67 20.83
CA ARG A 19 16.96 6.62 19.61
C ARG A 19 17.67 6.98 18.30
N PHE A 20 18.61 7.92 18.33
CA PHE A 20 19.42 8.28 17.16
C PHE A 20 20.88 8.52 17.60
N PRO A 21 21.87 8.24 16.74
CA PRO A 21 23.24 8.70 17.00
C PRO A 21 23.23 10.23 17.13
N VAL A 22 24.18 10.78 17.91
CA VAL A 22 24.34 12.22 18.19
C VAL A 22 24.57 13.07 16.94
N VAL A 23 24.67 12.44 15.76
CA VAL A 23 24.78 13.09 14.45
C VAL A 23 23.39 13.24 13.85
N THR A 24 23.06 14.41 13.32
CA THR A 24 21.84 14.66 12.53
C THR A 24 21.72 13.56 11.47
N THR A 25 20.74 12.67 11.62
CA THR A 25 20.51 11.62 10.63
C THR A 25 19.74 12.23 9.48
N THR A 26 20.28 12.13 8.28
CA THR A 26 19.59 12.56 7.04
C THR A 26 19.14 11.30 6.30
N VAL A 27 17.87 11.26 5.91
CA VAL A 27 17.30 10.21 5.05
C VAL A 27 16.76 10.84 3.79
N ARG A 28 17.29 10.40 2.63
CA ARG A 28 16.80 10.84 1.31
C ARG A 28 15.66 9.95 0.85
N THR A 29 14.70 10.56 0.17
CA THR A 29 13.55 9.87 -0.41
C THR A 29 13.26 10.36 -1.81
N ALA A 30 12.71 9.47 -2.64
CA ALA A 30 12.06 9.82 -3.90
C ALA A 30 10.56 9.61 -3.74
N ASP A 31 9.78 10.65 -3.94
CA ASP A 31 8.34 10.59 -3.77
C ASP A 31 7.64 10.52 -5.13
N TYR A 32 6.69 9.61 -5.24
CA TYR A 32 5.82 9.39 -6.39
C TYR A 32 4.36 9.44 -5.96
N HIS A 33 3.45 9.51 -6.92
CA HIS A 33 2.08 9.08 -6.75
C HIS A 33 1.67 8.13 -7.88
N THR A 34 0.79 7.20 -7.59
CA THR A 34 0.13 6.35 -8.59
C THR A 34 -1.37 6.59 -8.48
N ALA A 35 -1.96 7.16 -9.54
CA ALA A 35 -3.39 7.48 -9.56
C ALA A 35 -3.86 8.30 -8.33
N GLY A 36 -3.01 9.17 -7.79
CA GLY A 36 -3.29 10.02 -6.64
C GLY A 36 -2.86 9.47 -5.28
N GLU A 37 -2.57 8.17 -5.16
CA GLU A 37 -2.03 7.59 -3.92
C GLU A 37 -0.52 7.86 -3.83
N PRO A 38 -0.03 8.54 -2.77
CA PRO A 38 1.38 8.85 -2.62
C PRO A 38 2.20 7.60 -2.31
N PHE A 39 3.44 7.60 -2.76
CA PHE A 39 4.39 6.56 -2.43
C PHE A 39 5.79 7.13 -2.23
N ARG A 40 6.30 7.06 -1.00
CA ARG A 40 7.65 7.51 -0.61
C ARG A 40 8.63 6.35 -0.66
N ILE A 41 9.64 6.46 -1.49
CA ILE A 41 10.65 5.43 -1.72
C ILE A 41 11.92 5.77 -0.95
N VAL A 42 12.41 4.81 -0.17
CA VAL A 42 13.68 4.92 0.56
C VAL A 42 14.58 3.76 0.13
N ASP A 43 15.70 4.06 -0.51
CA ASP A 43 16.73 3.05 -0.81
C ASP A 43 17.59 2.85 0.45
N THR A 44 17.31 1.80 1.23
CA THR A 44 17.97 1.57 2.52
C THR A 44 19.47 1.35 2.40
N LEU A 45 19.93 0.76 1.29
CA LEU A 45 21.36 0.51 1.06
C LEU A 45 22.09 1.82 0.72
N ALA A 46 21.49 2.67 -0.14
CA ALA A 46 22.05 3.96 -0.49
C ALA A 46 22.09 4.93 0.70
N GLU A 47 21.12 4.84 1.60
CA GLU A 47 21.01 5.68 2.80
C GLU A 47 21.76 5.13 4.00
N GLY A 48 22.37 3.93 3.92
CA GLY A 48 23.08 3.31 5.03
C GLY A 48 22.20 3.03 6.26
N LEU A 49 20.89 2.80 6.01
CA LEU A 49 19.96 2.49 7.09
C LEU A 49 20.20 1.08 7.65
N PRO A 50 19.83 0.84 8.92
CA PRO A 50 19.95 -0.48 9.51
C PRO A 50 19.24 -1.53 8.65
N PRO A 51 19.91 -2.64 8.26
CA PRO A 51 19.25 -3.68 7.49
C PRO A 51 18.16 -4.35 8.33
N ALA A 52 17.03 -4.70 7.71
CA ALA A 52 16.12 -5.67 8.29
C ALA A 52 16.73 -7.08 8.08
N PRO A 53 17.14 -7.80 9.13
CA PRO A 53 17.69 -9.15 8.98
C PRO A 53 16.69 -10.13 8.40
N GLY A 54 17.17 -11.07 7.59
CA GLY A 54 16.38 -12.13 6.92
C GLY A 54 16.97 -12.44 5.55
N ASP A 55 16.78 -13.67 5.09
CA ASP A 55 17.22 -14.12 3.78
C ASP A 55 16.20 -13.75 2.70
N THR A 56 14.90 -13.71 3.07
CA THR A 56 13.80 -13.33 2.19
C THR A 56 13.15 -12.00 2.63
N VAL A 57 12.45 -11.36 1.70
CA VAL A 57 11.69 -10.13 1.99
C VAL A 57 10.59 -10.40 3.02
N ALA A 58 9.98 -11.59 3.01
CA ALA A 58 9.00 -12.00 4.01
C ALA A 58 9.63 -12.08 5.42
N GLU A 59 10.81 -12.66 5.56
CA GLU A 59 11.55 -12.73 6.83
C GLU A 59 12.01 -11.35 7.29
N ARG A 60 12.51 -10.51 6.39
CA ARG A 60 12.86 -9.11 6.69
C ARG A 60 11.66 -8.32 7.17
N CYS A 61 10.48 -8.54 6.57
CA CYS A 61 9.22 -7.93 7.01
C CYS A 61 8.84 -8.40 8.42
N ALA A 62 8.89 -9.71 8.68
CA ALA A 62 8.63 -10.27 10.01
C ALA A 62 9.59 -9.71 11.08
N THR A 63 10.86 -9.55 10.72
CA THR A 63 11.86 -8.94 11.60
C THR A 63 11.60 -7.45 11.86
N ALA A 64 11.21 -6.70 10.83
CA ALA A 64 10.83 -5.29 10.97
C ALA A 64 9.59 -5.10 11.84
N ILE A 65 8.63 -6.02 11.76
CA ILE A 65 7.44 -6.07 12.64
C ILE A 65 7.85 -6.36 14.10
N GLY A 66 8.83 -7.22 14.30
CA GLY A 66 9.37 -7.61 15.61
C GLY A 66 8.53 -8.69 16.33
N PRO A 67 9.15 -9.40 17.30
CA PRO A 67 8.52 -10.50 18.01
C PRO A 67 7.27 -10.07 18.78
N GLY A 68 6.13 -10.74 18.54
CA GLY A 68 4.85 -10.43 19.18
C GLY A 68 4.20 -9.13 18.68
N GLY A 69 4.76 -8.50 17.65
CA GLY A 69 4.10 -7.46 16.86
C GLY A 69 3.21 -8.04 15.78
N SER A 70 2.46 -7.19 15.11
CA SER A 70 1.73 -7.52 13.90
C SER A 70 2.04 -6.48 12.80
N ALA A 71 1.65 -6.78 11.56
CA ALA A 71 1.86 -5.84 10.46
C ALA A 71 1.21 -4.48 10.74
N ALA A 72 0.03 -4.46 11.38
CA ALA A 72 -0.68 -3.24 11.77
C ALA A 72 -0.20 -2.60 13.09
N ALA A 73 0.59 -3.31 13.89
CA ALA A 73 1.14 -2.84 15.16
C ALA A 73 2.54 -3.42 15.38
N PRO A 74 3.55 -2.96 14.62
CA PRO A 74 4.91 -3.43 14.75
C PRO A 74 5.51 -3.02 16.10
N ARG A 75 6.43 -3.83 16.61
CA ARG A 75 7.23 -3.43 17.75
C ARG A 75 8.28 -2.41 17.33
N ARG A 76 8.55 -1.46 18.20
CA ARG A 76 9.55 -0.42 17.94
C ARG A 76 10.94 -1.05 17.73
N GLY A 77 11.57 -0.64 16.64
CA GLY A 77 12.93 -0.97 16.26
C GLY A 77 13.49 0.14 15.38
N ALA A 78 14.79 0.10 15.09
CA ALA A 78 15.47 1.18 14.36
C ALA A 78 14.79 1.50 13.00
N LEU A 79 14.39 0.47 12.24
CA LEU A 79 13.73 0.68 10.96
C LEU A 79 12.28 1.20 11.13
N ASP A 80 11.58 0.77 12.18
CA ASP A 80 10.23 1.29 12.50
C ASP A 80 10.30 2.76 12.96
N ASP A 81 11.32 3.17 13.67
CA ASP A 81 11.51 4.58 14.03
C ASP A 81 11.75 5.45 12.77
N VAL A 82 12.51 4.95 11.79
CA VAL A 82 12.65 5.63 10.48
C VAL A 82 11.33 5.68 9.73
N ARG A 83 10.57 4.57 9.68
CA ARG A 83 9.23 4.56 9.09
C ARG A 83 8.34 5.64 9.70
N ARG A 84 8.23 5.67 11.03
CA ARG A 84 7.40 6.65 11.76
C ARG A 84 7.82 8.08 11.46
N MET A 85 9.12 8.35 11.50
CA MET A 85 9.68 9.66 11.15
C MET A 85 9.24 10.13 9.76
N LEU A 86 9.21 9.22 8.77
CA LEU A 86 8.90 9.55 7.39
C LEU A 86 7.41 9.58 7.07
N VAL A 87 6.60 8.79 7.79
CA VAL A 87 5.17 8.66 7.49
C VAL A 87 4.31 9.60 8.31
N GLN A 88 4.75 9.95 9.53
CA GLN A 88 3.99 10.80 10.45
C GLN A 88 4.36 12.28 10.28
N GLU A 89 3.52 13.14 10.83
CA GLU A 89 3.82 14.57 10.90
C GLU A 89 5.08 14.83 11.78
N PRO A 90 5.86 15.85 11.50
CA PRO A 90 5.69 16.87 10.47
C PRO A 90 6.30 16.51 9.11
N ARG A 91 6.88 15.31 8.91
CA ARG A 91 7.60 14.92 7.68
C ARG A 91 6.74 14.11 6.71
N GLY A 92 5.62 13.60 7.18
CA GLY A 92 4.57 12.92 6.42
C GLY A 92 3.20 13.42 6.81
N HIS A 93 2.20 12.58 6.64
CA HIS A 93 0.80 12.84 7.03
C HIS A 93 0.05 11.51 7.21
N ALA A 94 -1.13 11.51 7.82
CA ALA A 94 -1.92 10.31 8.10
C ALA A 94 -2.27 9.46 6.87
N GLY A 95 -2.23 10.03 5.67
CA GLY A 95 -2.44 9.33 4.41
C GLY A 95 -1.16 8.96 3.66
N MET A 96 0.05 9.11 4.24
CA MET A 96 1.30 8.76 3.57
C MET A 96 1.49 7.25 3.50
N TYR A 97 2.03 6.79 2.37
CA TYR A 97 2.43 5.42 2.12
C TYR A 97 3.87 5.39 1.54
N GLY A 98 4.57 4.27 1.70
CA GLY A 98 5.90 4.17 1.14
C GLY A 98 6.50 2.77 1.22
N GLY A 99 7.80 2.68 0.92
CA GLY A 99 8.53 1.42 0.96
C GLY A 99 10.01 1.62 1.21
N PHE A 100 10.58 0.68 1.96
CA PHE A 100 12.02 0.50 2.06
C PHE A 100 12.48 -0.47 0.99
N VAL A 101 13.31 -0.01 0.07
CA VAL A 101 13.98 -0.88 -0.92
C VAL A 101 15.06 -1.66 -0.17
N VAL A 102 15.02 -2.99 -0.31
CA VAL A 102 15.91 -3.94 0.34
C VAL A 102 16.49 -4.90 -0.71
N PRO A 103 17.49 -5.73 -0.39
CA PRO A 103 17.95 -6.77 -1.29
C PRO A 103 16.83 -7.71 -1.75
N ALA A 104 16.89 -8.20 -2.98
CA ALA A 104 16.03 -9.26 -3.47
C ALA A 104 16.26 -10.59 -2.71
N ASP A 105 15.35 -11.55 -2.86
CA ASP A 105 15.47 -12.88 -2.28
C ASP A 105 16.52 -13.70 -3.03
N ASP A 106 16.62 -13.48 -4.36
CA ASP A 106 17.59 -14.12 -5.27
C ASP A 106 17.82 -13.25 -6.52
N ASP A 107 18.65 -13.73 -7.45
CA ASP A 107 18.98 -13.06 -8.71
C ASP A 107 17.78 -12.95 -9.70
N GLY A 108 16.64 -13.52 -9.39
CA GLY A 108 15.42 -13.47 -10.21
C GLY A 108 14.69 -12.14 -10.13
N ALA A 109 14.94 -11.31 -9.09
CA ALA A 109 14.38 -9.98 -8.96
C ALA A 109 15.46 -8.89 -8.94
N HIS A 110 15.07 -7.66 -9.25
CA HIS A 110 15.99 -6.51 -9.25
C HIS A 110 16.23 -5.97 -7.83
N PHE A 111 15.24 -6.06 -6.98
CA PHE A 111 15.29 -5.66 -5.57
C PHE A 111 14.05 -6.19 -4.83
N GLY A 112 14.08 -6.10 -3.51
CA GLY A 112 12.93 -6.33 -2.63
C GLY A 112 12.36 -5.02 -2.08
N VAL A 113 11.17 -5.08 -1.48
CA VAL A 113 10.57 -3.92 -0.82
C VAL A 113 9.77 -4.33 0.42
N LEU A 114 9.93 -3.55 1.50
CA LEU A 114 9.08 -3.58 2.68
C LEU A 114 8.12 -2.40 2.57
N PHE A 115 6.86 -2.66 2.23
CA PHE A 115 5.82 -1.64 2.17
C PHE A 115 5.41 -1.20 3.58
N TRP A 116 5.15 0.10 3.75
CA TRP A 116 4.73 0.65 5.02
C TRP A 116 3.72 1.79 4.87
N HIS A 117 2.92 1.99 5.90
CA HIS A 117 1.96 3.06 6.07
C HIS A 117 2.00 3.59 7.51
N LYS A 118 1.08 4.49 7.89
CA LYS A 118 1.09 5.15 9.19
C LYS A 118 1.10 4.18 10.38
N ASP A 119 0.39 3.04 10.28
CA ASP A 119 0.23 2.10 11.39
C ASP A 119 1.25 0.96 11.39
N GLY A 120 1.86 0.64 10.24
CA GLY A 120 2.80 -0.46 10.17
C GLY A 120 3.22 -0.85 8.76
N TYR A 121 3.26 -2.15 8.50
CA TYR A 121 3.72 -2.75 7.25
C TYR A 121 2.57 -3.43 6.51
N SER A 122 2.75 -3.63 5.19
CA SER A 122 1.84 -4.43 4.39
C SER A 122 2.58 -5.45 3.53
N THR A 123 1.87 -6.51 3.14
CA THR A 123 2.44 -7.65 2.41
C THR A 123 2.38 -7.48 0.90
N ALA A 124 1.52 -6.59 0.41
CA ALA A 124 1.35 -6.27 -1.00
C ALA A 124 0.91 -4.82 -1.19
N CYS A 125 1.34 -4.22 -2.31
CA CYS A 125 0.96 -2.86 -2.66
C CYS A 125 1.09 -2.66 -4.18
N GLY A 126 -0.03 -2.62 -4.89
CA GLY A 126 -0.02 -2.48 -6.35
C GLY A 126 0.40 -1.09 -6.82
N HIS A 127 -0.15 -0.02 -6.20
CA HIS A 127 0.24 1.35 -6.55
C HIS A 127 1.72 1.61 -6.25
N GLY A 128 2.23 1.07 -5.13
CA GLY A 128 3.64 1.16 -4.77
C GLY A 128 4.54 0.38 -5.74
N THR A 129 4.10 -0.81 -6.21
CA THR A 129 4.83 -1.58 -7.23
C THR A 129 4.92 -0.81 -8.55
N MET A 130 3.84 -0.12 -8.98
CA MET A 130 3.87 0.74 -10.16
C MET A 130 4.84 1.93 -9.97
N ALA A 131 4.79 2.59 -8.81
CA ALA A 131 5.70 3.69 -8.48
C ALA A 131 7.17 3.23 -8.46
N LEU A 132 7.46 2.06 -7.87
CA LEU A 132 8.80 1.45 -7.84
C LEU A 132 9.29 1.06 -9.24
N GLY A 133 8.41 0.55 -10.10
CA GLY A 133 8.74 0.28 -11.49
C GLY A 133 9.18 1.54 -12.23
N ALA A 134 8.39 2.61 -12.16
CA ALA A 134 8.73 3.90 -12.74
C ALA A 134 10.05 4.45 -12.16
N TRP A 135 10.19 4.45 -10.83
CA TRP A 135 11.39 4.91 -10.14
C TRP A 135 12.65 4.15 -10.57
N ALA A 136 12.57 2.83 -10.69
CA ALA A 136 13.72 2.02 -11.06
C ALA A 136 14.25 2.34 -12.46
N VAL A 137 13.35 2.69 -13.39
CA VAL A 137 13.69 3.13 -14.74
C VAL A 137 14.15 4.59 -14.74
N ASP A 138 13.43 5.49 -14.08
CA ASP A 138 13.74 6.91 -14.04
C ASP A 138 15.12 7.21 -13.40
N THR A 139 15.55 6.37 -12.45
CA THR A 139 16.85 6.48 -11.77
C THR A 139 17.97 5.69 -12.44
N GLY A 140 17.67 4.92 -13.52
CA GLY A 140 18.63 4.06 -14.20
C GLY A 140 19.02 2.81 -13.42
N ARG A 141 18.31 2.49 -12.31
CA ARG A 141 18.53 1.24 -11.57
C ARG A 141 18.22 0.01 -12.43
N VAL A 142 17.26 0.15 -13.32
CA VAL A 142 16.98 -0.80 -14.40
C VAL A 142 17.13 -0.05 -15.72
N ALA A 143 18.04 -0.53 -16.58
CA ALA A 143 18.26 0.05 -17.89
C ALA A 143 17.01 -0.08 -18.76
N ALA A 144 16.66 0.97 -19.48
CA ALA A 144 15.45 1.03 -20.29
C ALA A 144 15.74 1.72 -21.64
N PRO A 145 15.13 1.22 -22.76
CA PRO A 145 15.15 1.93 -24.02
C PRO A 145 14.23 3.17 -23.97
N ASP A 146 14.33 4.04 -24.97
CA ASP A 146 13.42 5.18 -25.08
C ASP A 146 11.98 4.77 -25.39
N ASP A 147 11.79 3.71 -26.16
CA ASP A 147 10.49 3.17 -26.54
C ASP A 147 10.42 1.66 -26.28
N GLY A 148 9.23 1.19 -25.88
CA GLY A 148 8.95 -0.23 -25.60
C GLY A 148 8.76 -0.53 -24.11
N ASP A 149 8.70 -1.82 -23.79
CA ASP A 149 8.37 -2.31 -22.45
C ASP A 149 9.59 -2.78 -21.68
N VAL A 150 9.66 -2.42 -20.41
CA VAL A 150 10.74 -2.84 -19.49
C VAL A 150 10.16 -3.57 -18.30
N GLN A 151 10.67 -4.78 -18.06
CA GLN A 151 10.24 -5.59 -16.92
C GLN A 151 11.06 -5.27 -15.66
N VAL A 152 10.41 -4.81 -14.62
CA VAL A 152 10.98 -4.68 -13.29
C VAL A 152 10.39 -5.75 -12.39
N ARG A 153 11.23 -6.67 -11.89
CA ARG A 153 10.81 -7.73 -10.96
C ARG A 153 11.17 -7.33 -9.55
N ILE A 154 10.20 -7.45 -8.64
CA ILE A 154 10.30 -6.97 -7.25
C ILE A 154 9.84 -8.07 -6.32
N ASP A 155 10.64 -8.39 -5.29
CA ASP A 155 10.22 -9.27 -4.21
C ASP A 155 9.49 -8.46 -3.13
N VAL A 156 8.33 -8.98 -2.72
CA VAL A 156 7.49 -8.40 -1.67
C VAL A 156 7.16 -9.47 -0.63
N PRO A 157 6.68 -9.14 0.57
CA PRO A 157 6.42 -10.16 1.58
C PRO A 157 5.44 -11.28 1.16
N SER A 158 4.57 -11.03 0.18
CA SER A 158 3.64 -12.03 -0.37
C SER A 158 4.20 -12.84 -1.54
N GLY A 159 5.43 -12.57 -2.02
CA GLY A 159 6.07 -13.26 -3.14
C GLY A 159 6.64 -12.30 -4.18
N ARG A 160 6.93 -12.80 -5.38
CA ARG A 160 7.49 -12.00 -6.46
C ARG A 160 6.41 -11.39 -7.33
N VAL A 161 6.49 -10.07 -7.56
CA VAL A 161 5.60 -9.28 -8.41
C VAL A 161 6.37 -8.64 -9.57
N GLY A 162 5.65 -8.21 -10.61
CA GLY A 162 6.22 -7.54 -11.76
C GLY A 162 5.62 -6.15 -12.00
N ALA A 163 6.45 -5.24 -12.47
CA ALA A 163 6.04 -3.98 -13.04
C ALA A 163 6.55 -3.91 -14.49
N THR A 164 5.64 -3.96 -15.45
CA THR A 164 5.97 -3.68 -16.85
C THR A 164 5.87 -2.20 -17.07
N VAL A 165 7.01 -1.53 -17.21
CA VAL A 165 7.08 -0.08 -17.44
C VAL A 165 7.01 0.17 -18.93
N HIS A 166 5.96 0.86 -19.36
CA HIS A 166 5.73 1.23 -20.75
C HIS A 166 6.45 2.55 -21.05
N ARG A 167 7.29 2.57 -22.07
CA ARG A 167 8.11 3.70 -22.45
C ARG A 167 7.68 4.24 -23.81
N ALA A 168 7.62 5.57 -23.92
CA ALA A 168 7.37 6.28 -25.17
C ALA A 168 8.13 7.60 -25.19
N GLY A 169 9.00 7.80 -26.17
CA GLY A 169 9.81 9.01 -26.33
C GLY A 169 10.68 9.33 -25.12
N GLY A 170 11.33 8.32 -24.54
CA GLY A 170 12.20 8.48 -23.38
C GLY A 170 11.46 8.68 -22.03
N ARG A 171 10.13 8.56 -22.01
CA ARG A 171 9.30 8.79 -20.81
C ARG A 171 8.49 7.56 -20.44
N THR A 172 8.24 7.39 -19.14
CA THR A 172 7.27 6.39 -18.65
C THR A 172 5.86 6.88 -19.00
N SER A 173 5.13 6.11 -19.82
CA SER A 173 3.76 6.40 -20.27
C SER A 173 2.70 5.66 -19.46
N GLY A 174 3.09 4.57 -18.79
CA GLY A 174 2.23 3.76 -17.94
C GLY A 174 3.01 2.64 -17.28
N VAL A 175 2.38 1.96 -16.33
CA VAL A 175 2.97 0.77 -15.67
C VAL A 175 1.88 -0.27 -15.48
N THR A 176 2.16 -1.50 -15.91
CA THR A 176 1.30 -2.66 -15.66
C THR A 176 1.88 -3.47 -14.50
N PHE A 177 1.15 -3.52 -13.41
CA PHE A 177 1.44 -4.34 -12.23
C PHE A 177 0.93 -5.77 -12.45
N ARG A 178 1.82 -6.75 -12.42
CA ARG A 178 1.49 -8.17 -12.38
C ARG A 178 1.62 -8.68 -10.95
N ASN A 179 0.49 -9.09 -10.37
CA ASN A 179 0.41 -9.51 -8.98
C ASN A 179 0.77 -10.99 -8.77
N VAL A 180 1.01 -11.39 -7.51
CA VAL A 180 0.91 -12.80 -7.10
C VAL A 180 -0.50 -13.32 -7.37
N PRO A 181 -0.71 -14.65 -7.49
CA PRO A 181 -2.03 -15.20 -7.80
C PRO A 181 -3.13 -14.73 -6.85
N ALA A 182 -4.26 -14.31 -7.43
CA ALA A 182 -5.44 -13.86 -6.70
C ALA A 182 -6.48 -14.98 -6.62
N ARG A 183 -7.12 -15.14 -5.47
CA ARG A 183 -8.13 -16.19 -5.25
C ARG A 183 -9.23 -15.73 -4.31
N THR A 184 -10.44 -16.16 -4.58
CA THR A 184 -11.58 -16.02 -3.65
C THR A 184 -11.43 -17.01 -2.50
N SER A 185 -11.72 -16.58 -1.27
CA SER A 185 -11.67 -17.43 -0.07
C SER A 185 -13.02 -17.60 0.65
N ALA A 186 -13.89 -16.60 0.57
CA ALA A 186 -15.26 -16.71 1.09
C ALA A 186 -16.21 -15.78 0.30
N ARG A 187 -17.49 -16.16 0.27
CA ARG A 187 -18.53 -15.40 -0.44
C ARG A 187 -19.71 -15.15 0.48
N LYS A 188 -20.35 -13.98 0.29
CA LYS A 188 -21.59 -13.60 0.96
C LYS A 188 -21.56 -13.79 2.49
N VAL A 189 -20.42 -13.41 3.08
CA VAL A 189 -20.25 -13.46 4.53
C VAL A 189 -21.10 -12.35 5.14
N PRO A 190 -22.07 -12.66 6.01
CA PRO A 190 -22.88 -11.62 6.63
C PRO A 190 -22.04 -10.80 7.62
N VAL A 191 -22.10 -9.48 7.49
CA VAL A 191 -21.43 -8.54 8.37
C VAL A 191 -22.42 -7.52 8.91
N ALA A 192 -22.40 -7.30 10.22
CA ALA A 192 -23.21 -6.30 10.88
C ALA A 192 -22.41 -4.98 11.01
N THR A 193 -23.05 -3.88 10.65
CA THR A 193 -22.52 -2.54 10.82
C THR A 193 -23.57 -1.64 11.48
N THR A 194 -23.18 -0.45 11.91
CA THR A 194 -24.13 0.56 12.41
C THR A 194 -25.12 1.04 11.35
N LEU A 195 -24.82 0.81 10.07
CA LEU A 195 -25.71 1.14 8.94
C LEU A 195 -26.63 -0.03 8.52
N GLY A 196 -26.48 -1.20 9.13
CA GLY A 196 -27.27 -2.39 8.83
C GLY A 196 -26.41 -3.60 8.50
N MET A 197 -27.08 -4.65 7.98
CA MET A 197 -26.44 -5.89 7.54
C MET A 197 -25.99 -5.74 6.07
N ALA A 198 -24.79 -6.22 5.76
CA ALA A 198 -24.28 -6.34 4.40
C ALA A 198 -23.65 -7.72 4.19
N GLU A 199 -23.38 -8.06 2.93
CA GLU A 199 -22.63 -9.26 2.55
C GLU A 199 -21.23 -8.88 2.10
N ALA A 200 -20.22 -9.52 2.66
CA ALA A 200 -18.83 -9.35 2.29
C ALA A 200 -18.32 -10.54 1.49
N ASP A 201 -17.63 -10.27 0.38
CA ASP A 201 -16.87 -11.27 -0.36
C ASP A 201 -15.39 -11.12 0.00
N ILE A 202 -14.70 -12.23 0.29
CA ILE A 202 -13.31 -12.21 0.72
C ILE A 202 -12.43 -12.83 -0.35
N ALA A 203 -11.37 -12.12 -0.73
CA ALA A 203 -10.37 -12.57 -1.68
C ALA A 203 -8.96 -12.21 -1.23
N HIS A 204 -7.99 -13.06 -1.58
CA HIS A 204 -6.57 -12.82 -1.36
C HIS A 204 -5.89 -12.46 -2.68
N ALA A 205 -5.08 -11.42 -2.67
CA ALA A 205 -4.30 -10.94 -3.81
C ALA A 205 -2.97 -10.32 -3.32
N GLY A 206 -2.15 -11.12 -2.63
CA GLY A 206 -0.96 -10.68 -1.90
C GLY A 206 -1.27 -10.11 -0.52
N ALA A 207 -2.49 -9.59 -0.33
CA ALA A 207 -3.10 -9.25 0.94
C ALA A 207 -4.58 -9.69 0.90
N CYS A 208 -5.23 -9.74 2.05
CA CYS A 208 -6.62 -10.14 2.17
C CYS A 208 -7.55 -8.92 2.08
N TYR A 209 -8.53 -8.97 1.20
CA TYR A 209 -9.53 -7.91 0.99
C TYR A 209 -10.94 -8.44 1.22
N ALA A 210 -11.76 -7.65 1.90
CA ALA A 210 -13.21 -7.83 1.96
C ALA A 210 -13.87 -6.81 1.02
N SER A 211 -14.74 -7.27 0.13
CA SER A 211 -15.47 -6.41 -0.82
C SER A 211 -16.94 -6.37 -0.44
N VAL A 212 -17.51 -5.18 -0.32
CA VAL A 212 -18.92 -4.94 0.02
C VAL A 212 -19.50 -3.91 -0.94
N ALA A 213 -20.68 -4.17 -1.48
CA ALA A 213 -21.37 -3.19 -2.30
C ALA A 213 -21.86 -2.03 -1.40
N ALA A 214 -21.42 -0.80 -1.68
CA ALA A 214 -21.73 0.37 -0.85
C ALA A 214 -23.24 0.62 -0.73
N ARG A 215 -24.00 0.31 -1.79
CA ARG A 215 -25.48 0.41 -1.82
C ARG A 215 -26.17 -0.44 -0.76
N ASP A 216 -25.58 -1.57 -0.35
CA ASP A 216 -26.17 -2.45 0.67
C ASP A 216 -26.18 -1.79 2.04
N LEU A 217 -25.35 -0.77 2.21
CA LEU A 217 -25.26 0.09 3.39
C LEU A 217 -25.91 1.48 3.17
N GLY A 218 -26.61 1.67 2.04
CA GLY A 218 -27.21 2.97 1.68
C GLY A 218 -26.19 4.06 1.40
N LEU A 219 -24.97 3.70 0.97
CA LEU A 219 -23.88 4.64 0.67
C LEU A 219 -23.57 4.68 -0.83
N ASP A 220 -23.20 5.88 -1.30
CA ASP A 220 -22.58 6.09 -2.61
C ASP A 220 -21.07 6.25 -2.44
N VAL A 221 -20.28 5.81 -3.43
CA VAL A 221 -18.82 5.97 -3.41
C VAL A 221 -18.45 7.37 -3.91
N THR A 222 -18.58 8.34 -3.02
CA THR A 222 -18.28 9.76 -3.29
C THR A 222 -17.39 10.37 -2.22
N ARG A 223 -16.73 11.49 -2.57
CA ARG A 223 -15.91 12.24 -1.58
C ARG A 223 -16.74 12.74 -0.40
N ALA A 224 -17.98 13.12 -0.63
CA ALA A 224 -18.87 13.60 0.44
C ALA A 224 -19.23 12.50 1.44
N ALA A 225 -19.34 11.25 0.98
CA ALA A 225 -19.65 10.09 1.82
C ALA A 225 -18.42 9.48 2.52
N LEU A 226 -17.19 9.97 2.24
CA LEU A 226 -15.95 9.39 2.80
C LEU A 226 -15.99 9.14 4.33
N PRO A 227 -16.48 10.05 5.18
CA PRO A 227 -16.52 9.77 6.63
C PRO A 227 -17.40 8.56 6.99
N ALA A 228 -18.50 8.34 6.27
CA ALA A 228 -19.39 7.19 6.47
C ALA A 228 -18.77 5.91 5.90
N LEU A 229 -18.18 5.99 4.70
CA LEU A 229 -17.46 4.87 4.06
C LEU A 229 -16.29 4.39 4.91
N VAL A 230 -15.52 5.31 5.50
CA VAL A 230 -14.41 4.97 6.41
C VAL A 230 -14.91 4.22 7.64
N ARG A 231 -15.96 4.73 8.31
CA ARG A 231 -16.55 4.05 9.47
C ARG A 231 -17.06 2.66 9.10
N ALA A 232 -17.81 2.54 8.01
CA ALA A 232 -18.31 1.24 7.54
C ALA A 232 -17.15 0.26 7.26
N GLY A 233 -16.09 0.73 6.59
CA GLY A 233 -14.89 -0.08 6.33
C GLY A 233 -14.20 -0.57 7.62
N GLN A 234 -14.07 0.27 8.63
CA GLN A 234 -13.52 -0.10 9.93
C GLN A 234 -14.39 -1.13 10.65
N GLU A 235 -15.73 -0.95 10.66
CA GLU A 235 -16.68 -1.88 11.26
C GLU A 235 -16.67 -3.26 10.57
N ILE A 236 -16.68 -3.29 9.24
CA ILE A 236 -16.58 -4.52 8.45
C ILE A 236 -15.27 -5.25 8.74
N ARG A 237 -14.15 -4.53 8.77
CA ARG A 237 -12.85 -5.11 9.09
C ARG A 237 -12.84 -5.73 10.48
N ALA A 238 -13.41 -5.05 11.48
CA ALA A 238 -13.53 -5.56 12.85
C ALA A 238 -14.43 -6.81 12.93
N ALA A 239 -15.56 -6.80 12.23
CA ALA A 239 -16.48 -7.93 12.19
C ALA A 239 -15.86 -9.20 11.57
N LEU A 240 -14.94 -9.01 10.61
CA LEU A 240 -14.26 -10.11 9.91
C LEU A 240 -12.93 -10.54 10.55
N ALA A 241 -12.50 -9.93 11.64
CA ALA A 241 -11.17 -10.14 12.23
C ALA A 241 -10.82 -11.60 12.53
N THR A 242 -11.82 -12.42 12.88
CA THR A 242 -11.65 -13.86 13.21
C THR A 242 -12.29 -14.78 12.19
N HIS A 243 -12.79 -14.26 11.07
CA HIS A 243 -13.46 -15.10 10.08
C HIS A 243 -12.46 -16.03 9.38
N PRO A 244 -12.74 -17.36 9.26
CA PRO A 244 -11.76 -18.29 8.69
C PRO A 244 -11.39 -18.00 7.24
N GLY A 245 -12.24 -17.35 6.44
CA GLY A 245 -11.94 -16.91 5.08
C GLY A 245 -10.83 -15.85 5.00
N THR A 246 -10.43 -15.24 6.11
CA THR A 246 -9.30 -14.28 6.16
C THR A 246 -7.96 -14.96 6.43
N TRP A 247 -7.96 -16.24 6.72
CA TRP A 247 -6.75 -17.01 6.94
C TRP A 247 -6.08 -17.38 5.62
N HIS A 248 -4.75 -17.20 5.56
CA HIS A 248 -3.93 -17.57 4.41
C HIS A 248 -3.05 -18.78 4.73
N PRO A 249 -2.95 -19.81 3.84
CA PRO A 249 -2.10 -20.99 4.06
C PRO A 249 -0.61 -20.64 4.25
N GLY A 250 -0.14 -19.52 3.71
CA GLY A 250 1.21 -19.00 3.89
C GLY A 250 1.51 -18.43 5.28
N GLY A 251 0.55 -18.51 6.21
CA GLY A 251 0.74 -18.18 7.62
C GLY A 251 0.21 -16.82 8.07
N PRO A 252 0.53 -16.44 9.33
CA PRO A 252 -0.07 -15.27 9.98
C PRO A 252 0.27 -13.94 9.29
N LEU A 253 1.45 -13.81 8.69
CA LEU A 253 1.87 -12.58 8.01
C LEU A 253 0.92 -12.19 6.88
N LEU A 254 0.37 -13.17 6.15
CA LEU A 254 -0.52 -13.00 5.02
C LEU A 254 -2.01 -13.08 5.40
N SER A 255 -2.32 -13.29 6.67
CA SER A 255 -3.67 -13.52 7.20
C SER A 255 -4.27 -12.25 7.80
N GLY A 256 -5.61 -12.21 7.89
CA GLY A 256 -6.37 -11.08 8.39
C GLY A 256 -6.75 -10.07 7.31
N VAL A 257 -7.88 -9.39 7.46
CA VAL A 257 -8.34 -8.38 6.50
C VAL A 257 -7.40 -7.18 6.53
N TYR A 258 -6.68 -6.98 5.44
CA TYR A 258 -5.85 -5.80 5.21
C TYR A 258 -6.69 -4.59 4.86
N GLY A 259 -7.59 -4.72 3.89
CA GLY A 259 -8.42 -3.63 3.41
C GLY A 259 -9.86 -4.03 3.11
N VAL A 260 -10.76 -3.09 3.26
CA VAL A 260 -12.19 -3.23 2.89
C VAL A 260 -12.45 -2.36 1.66
N ILE A 261 -12.93 -3.01 0.59
CA ILE A 261 -13.29 -2.38 -0.67
C ILE A 261 -14.80 -2.12 -0.64
N LEU A 262 -15.19 -0.87 -0.49
CA LEU A 262 -16.57 -0.45 -0.68
C LEU A 262 -16.73 -0.01 -2.13
N TYR A 263 -17.58 -0.72 -2.90
CA TYR A 263 -17.69 -0.50 -4.33
C TYR A 263 -19.13 -0.24 -4.78
N GLU A 264 -19.26 0.38 -5.94
CA GLU A 264 -20.50 0.52 -6.70
C GLU A 264 -20.31 0.05 -8.13
N GLU A 265 -21.36 -0.55 -8.70
CA GLU A 265 -21.42 -0.91 -10.10
C GLU A 265 -21.80 0.31 -10.92
N LEU A 266 -21.06 0.58 -11.96
CA LEU A 266 -21.36 1.58 -12.97
C LEU A 266 -21.81 0.87 -14.27
N PRO A 267 -22.39 1.57 -15.24
CA PRO A 267 -22.70 0.97 -16.54
C PRO A 267 -21.45 0.37 -17.17
N ASP A 268 -21.55 -0.89 -17.58
CA ASP A 268 -20.44 -1.62 -18.21
C ASP A 268 -19.93 -0.88 -19.46
N THR A 269 -18.63 -1.00 -19.70
CA THR A 269 -18.00 -0.49 -20.91
C THR A 269 -18.07 -1.52 -22.05
N PRO A 270 -17.78 -1.15 -23.30
CA PRO A 270 -17.63 -2.12 -24.38
C PRO A 270 -16.53 -3.18 -24.16
N PHE A 271 -15.65 -2.96 -23.17
CA PHE A 271 -14.52 -3.83 -22.86
C PHE A 271 -14.72 -4.68 -21.60
N GLY A 272 -15.83 -4.48 -20.87
CA GLY A 272 -16.15 -5.25 -19.67
C GLY A 272 -16.70 -4.41 -18.51
N PRO A 273 -16.72 -4.98 -17.30
CA PRO A 273 -17.28 -4.35 -16.10
C PRO A 273 -16.65 -3.00 -15.77
N HIS A 274 -17.47 -2.12 -15.21
CA HIS A 274 -17.05 -0.82 -14.73
C HIS A 274 -17.48 -0.65 -13.28
N GLN A 275 -16.54 -0.42 -12.39
CA GLN A 275 -16.79 -0.23 -10.95
C GLN A 275 -16.08 1.01 -10.44
N ARG A 276 -16.68 1.67 -9.43
CA ARG A 276 -16.01 2.69 -8.61
C ARG A 276 -15.86 2.17 -7.20
N ASN A 277 -14.73 2.48 -6.56
CA ASN A 277 -14.46 2.01 -5.21
C ASN A 277 -13.75 3.03 -4.34
N VAL A 278 -13.81 2.74 -3.05
CA VAL A 278 -12.88 3.24 -2.04
C VAL A 278 -12.38 2.07 -1.22
N THR A 279 -11.06 1.96 -1.08
CA THR A 279 -10.45 0.97 -0.18
C THR A 279 -10.07 1.64 1.13
N VAL A 280 -10.65 1.15 2.22
CA VAL A 280 -10.35 1.57 3.59
C VAL A 280 -9.43 0.52 4.22
N PHE A 281 -8.26 0.94 4.69
CA PHE A 281 -7.25 0.05 5.26
C PHE A 281 -6.62 0.67 6.51
N ALA A 282 -5.71 -0.06 7.15
CA ALA A 282 -5.08 0.38 8.40
C ALA A 282 -6.12 0.88 9.42
N ASP A 283 -5.86 1.94 10.16
CA ASP A 283 -6.82 2.59 11.04
C ASP A 283 -7.55 3.73 10.29
N GLY A 284 -8.42 3.35 9.34
CA GLY A 284 -9.25 4.29 8.58
C GLY A 284 -8.52 5.08 7.50
N GLN A 285 -7.34 4.62 7.06
CA GLN A 285 -6.65 5.21 5.91
C GLN A 285 -7.41 4.86 4.61
N VAL A 286 -7.48 5.83 3.71
CA VAL A 286 -8.16 5.70 2.42
C VAL A 286 -7.13 5.65 1.30
N ASP A 287 -7.20 4.62 0.44
CA ASP A 287 -6.47 4.59 -0.83
C ASP A 287 -7.13 5.58 -1.80
N ARG A 288 -6.36 6.56 -2.29
CA ARG A 288 -6.83 7.52 -3.30
C ARG A 288 -6.82 6.93 -4.70
N SER A 289 -6.01 5.88 -4.94
CA SER A 289 -6.07 5.10 -6.18
C SER A 289 -7.23 4.09 -6.14
N PRO A 290 -7.55 3.41 -7.27
CA PRO A 290 -8.47 2.29 -7.25
C PRO A 290 -8.01 1.06 -6.45
N CYS A 291 -6.82 1.10 -5.82
CA CYS A 291 -6.14 0.03 -5.12
C CYS A 291 -5.69 -1.13 -6.04
N GLY A 292 -4.40 -1.21 -6.38
CA GLY A 292 -3.91 -2.21 -7.34
C GLY A 292 -4.13 -3.65 -6.92
N SER A 293 -3.74 -4.03 -5.69
CA SER A 293 -3.99 -5.37 -5.15
C SER A 293 -5.48 -5.60 -4.87
N GLY A 294 -6.23 -4.56 -4.46
CA GLY A 294 -7.68 -4.61 -4.34
C GLY A 294 -8.38 -4.84 -5.67
N THR A 295 -7.90 -4.22 -6.76
CA THR A 295 -8.38 -4.50 -8.13
C THR A 295 -8.13 -5.96 -8.50
N SER A 296 -6.95 -6.52 -8.17
CA SER A 296 -6.66 -7.95 -8.36
C SER A 296 -7.65 -8.85 -7.61
N ALA A 297 -8.01 -8.49 -6.37
CA ALA A 297 -9.02 -9.20 -5.58
C ALA A 297 -10.42 -9.11 -6.24
N ARG A 298 -10.81 -7.92 -6.75
CA ARG A 298 -12.07 -7.76 -7.49
C ARG A 298 -12.11 -8.58 -8.78
N LEU A 299 -11.00 -8.66 -9.51
CA LEU A 299 -10.90 -9.49 -10.72
C LEU A 299 -11.17 -10.97 -10.40
N ALA A 300 -10.63 -11.50 -9.29
CA ALA A 300 -10.89 -12.88 -8.88
C ALA A 300 -12.38 -13.13 -8.58
N LEU A 301 -13.04 -12.18 -7.91
CA LEU A 301 -14.47 -12.25 -7.61
C LEU A 301 -15.33 -12.15 -8.87
N LEU A 302 -15.07 -11.20 -9.76
CA LEU A 302 -15.80 -11.00 -11.02
C LEU A 302 -15.63 -12.19 -11.98
N ALA A 303 -14.43 -12.77 -12.05
CA ALA A 303 -14.19 -13.97 -12.85
C ALA A 303 -14.97 -15.18 -12.32
N GLN A 304 -15.04 -15.36 -10.99
CA GLN A 304 -15.85 -16.41 -10.38
C GLN A 304 -17.36 -16.22 -10.61
N ASP A 305 -17.82 -14.97 -10.68
CA ASP A 305 -19.22 -14.63 -10.97
C ASP A 305 -19.54 -14.74 -12.48
N GLY A 306 -18.56 -15.09 -13.32
CA GLY A 306 -18.74 -15.14 -14.77
C GLY A 306 -18.95 -13.76 -15.42
N ARG A 307 -18.62 -12.68 -14.70
CA ARG A 307 -18.75 -11.29 -15.19
C ARG A 307 -17.51 -10.80 -15.93
N LEU A 308 -16.42 -11.56 -15.90
CA LEU A 308 -15.17 -11.31 -16.63
C LEU A 308 -14.84 -12.53 -17.49
N GLY A 309 -14.92 -12.38 -18.81
CA GLY A 309 -14.52 -13.36 -19.78
C GLY A 309 -13.06 -13.18 -20.24
N PRO A 310 -12.56 -14.09 -21.08
CA PRO A 310 -11.24 -13.93 -21.70
C PRO A 310 -11.19 -12.66 -22.56
N GLY A 311 -10.26 -11.77 -22.27
CA GLY A 311 -10.08 -10.50 -22.98
C GLY A 311 -10.88 -9.33 -22.45
N ASP A 312 -11.72 -9.54 -21.44
CA ASP A 312 -12.43 -8.43 -20.79
C ASP A 312 -11.50 -7.68 -19.83
N ASP A 313 -11.71 -6.37 -19.76
CA ASP A 313 -11.05 -5.48 -18.82
C ASP A 313 -12.05 -4.96 -17.78
N LEU A 314 -11.65 -4.93 -16.52
CA LEU A 314 -12.32 -4.16 -15.47
C LEU A 314 -11.83 -2.71 -15.54
N LEU A 315 -12.72 -1.77 -15.84
CA LEU A 315 -12.46 -0.36 -15.60
C LEU A 315 -12.76 -0.05 -14.13
N HIS A 316 -11.74 0.27 -13.35
CA HIS A 316 -11.86 0.46 -11.91
C HIS A 316 -11.52 1.90 -11.54
N GLU A 317 -12.53 2.66 -11.11
CA GLU A 317 -12.40 4.05 -10.68
C GLU A 317 -12.17 4.13 -9.18
N SER A 318 -11.44 5.15 -8.75
CA SER A 318 -11.34 5.53 -7.34
C SER A 318 -12.36 6.60 -6.96
N VAL A 319 -12.49 6.81 -5.65
CA VAL A 319 -13.33 7.88 -5.08
C VAL A 319 -12.91 9.30 -5.53
N ILE A 320 -11.70 9.48 -6.05
CA ILE A 320 -11.23 10.76 -6.61
C ILE A 320 -11.36 10.85 -8.14
N GLY A 321 -11.84 9.77 -8.79
CA GLY A 321 -12.02 9.69 -10.24
C GLY A 321 -10.76 9.28 -11.01
N SER A 322 -9.70 8.80 -10.35
CA SER A 322 -8.58 8.17 -11.03
C SER A 322 -8.93 6.73 -11.42
N VAL A 323 -8.24 6.18 -12.41
CA VAL A 323 -8.63 4.92 -13.04
C VAL A 323 -7.46 3.95 -13.11
N PHE A 324 -7.75 2.66 -12.86
CA PHE A 324 -6.96 1.52 -13.27
C PHE A 324 -7.75 0.66 -14.25
N THR A 325 -7.03 0.01 -15.16
CA THR A 325 -7.58 -1.06 -16.00
C THR A 325 -7.02 -2.39 -15.52
N GLY A 326 -7.89 -3.32 -15.16
CA GLY A 326 -7.50 -4.63 -14.64
C GLY A 326 -7.98 -5.76 -15.53
N ARG A 327 -7.15 -6.81 -15.70
CA ARG A 327 -7.53 -8.01 -16.45
C ARG A 327 -6.98 -9.29 -15.84
N VAL A 328 -7.59 -10.41 -16.20
CA VAL A 328 -7.07 -11.75 -15.91
C VAL A 328 -6.10 -12.14 -17.03
N ALA A 329 -4.81 -12.26 -16.70
CA ALA A 329 -3.76 -12.60 -17.64
C ALA A 329 -3.49 -14.12 -17.74
N GLY A 330 -4.05 -14.92 -16.83
CA GLY A 330 -3.90 -16.36 -16.79
C GLY A 330 -4.33 -16.97 -15.48
N ALA A 331 -4.06 -18.26 -15.29
CA ALA A 331 -4.35 -18.99 -14.07
C ALA A 331 -3.20 -19.93 -13.72
N THR A 332 -3.04 -20.19 -12.43
CA THR A 332 -2.11 -21.17 -11.85
C THR A 332 -2.88 -22.08 -10.89
N ALA A 333 -2.21 -23.05 -10.31
CA ALA A 333 -2.81 -23.88 -9.24
C ALA A 333 -3.19 -23.05 -8.00
N ASP A 334 -2.53 -21.88 -7.77
CA ASP A 334 -2.72 -21.03 -6.59
C ASP A 334 -3.77 -19.93 -6.81
N GLY A 335 -4.26 -19.73 -8.03
CA GLY A 335 -5.26 -18.73 -8.36
C GLY A 335 -5.06 -18.06 -9.72
N LEU A 336 -5.75 -16.94 -9.92
CA LEU A 336 -5.70 -16.16 -11.15
C LEU A 336 -4.50 -15.21 -11.14
N VAL A 337 -3.76 -15.19 -12.23
CA VAL A 337 -2.73 -14.19 -12.49
C VAL A 337 -3.41 -12.96 -13.06
N THR A 338 -3.26 -11.85 -12.37
CA THR A 338 -3.92 -10.57 -12.71
C THR A 338 -2.90 -9.52 -13.11
N GLU A 339 -3.29 -8.67 -14.04
CA GLU A 339 -2.56 -7.47 -14.43
C GLU A 339 -3.44 -6.24 -14.21
N VAL A 340 -2.83 -5.19 -13.63
CA VAL A 340 -3.50 -3.92 -13.36
C VAL A 340 -2.62 -2.81 -13.92
N THR A 341 -3.17 -2.03 -14.83
CA THR A 341 -2.45 -0.95 -15.52
C THR A 341 -2.88 0.41 -14.98
N GLY A 342 -1.90 1.26 -14.71
CA GLY A 342 -2.07 2.64 -14.27
C GLY A 342 -0.86 3.49 -14.65
N ALA A 343 -0.77 4.69 -14.10
CA ALA A 343 0.36 5.59 -14.32
C ALA A 343 0.89 6.10 -12.99
N ALA A 344 2.22 6.13 -12.89
CA ALA A 344 2.95 6.68 -11.74
C ALA A 344 3.77 7.89 -12.18
N TYR A 345 3.79 8.92 -11.31
CA TYR A 345 4.50 10.18 -11.59
C TYR A 345 5.33 10.58 -10.38
N ARG A 346 6.56 11.01 -10.63
CA ARG A 346 7.43 11.57 -9.61
C ARG A 346 6.88 12.92 -9.13
N THR A 347 6.80 13.09 -7.81
CA THR A 347 6.34 14.33 -7.17
C THR A 347 7.48 15.14 -6.57
N GLY A 348 8.59 14.49 -6.17
CA GLY A 348 9.74 15.20 -5.63
C GLY A 348 10.82 14.28 -5.07
N GLU A 349 11.87 14.93 -4.55
CA GLU A 349 12.92 14.31 -3.73
C GLU A 349 13.07 15.12 -2.46
N HIS A 350 13.36 14.42 -1.35
CA HIS A 350 13.51 15.06 -0.06
C HIS A 350 14.76 14.55 0.65
N ALA A 351 15.32 15.41 1.50
CA ALA A 351 16.34 15.05 2.47
C ALA A 351 15.79 15.42 3.85
N PHE A 352 15.23 14.44 4.54
CA PHE A 352 14.66 14.62 5.87
C PHE A 352 15.75 14.54 6.91
N CYS A 353 15.79 15.52 7.81
CA CYS A 353 16.75 15.57 8.91
C CYS A 353 16.02 15.35 10.24
N VAL A 354 16.69 14.68 11.16
CA VAL A 354 16.27 14.54 12.56
C VAL A 354 17.30 15.19 13.45
N ASP A 355 16.85 16.21 14.19
CA ASP A 355 17.65 16.77 15.28
C ASP A 355 17.49 15.85 16.50
N PRO A 356 18.58 15.33 17.12
CA PRO A 356 18.50 14.46 18.28
C PRO A 356 17.88 15.12 19.51
N TYR A 357 17.77 16.44 19.53
CA TYR A 357 17.11 17.21 20.60
C TYR A 357 15.63 17.50 20.33
N ASP A 358 15.11 17.16 19.14
CA ASP A 358 13.70 17.31 18.78
C ASP A 358 12.88 16.22 19.48
N ALA A 359 12.06 16.59 20.46
CA ALA A 359 11.18 15.68 21.19
C ALA A 359 10.10 15.02 20.27
N LEU A 360 9.80 15.63 19.12
CA LEU A 360 8.86 15.15 18.11
C LEU A 360 9.58 14.50 16.92
N GLY A 361 10.88 14.27 17.03
CA GLY A 361 11.72 13.77 15.92
C GLY A 361 11.25 12.44 15.32
N THR A 362 10.55 11.58 16.08
CA THR A 362 9.94 10.34 15.59
C THR A 362 8.56 10.52 14.96
N GLY A 363 8.04 11.75 14.94
CA GLY A 363 6.72 12.07 14.41
C GLY A 363 5.56 11.81 15.38
N PHE A 364 4.39 12.31 14.97
CA PHE A 364 3.11 12.16 15.67
C PHE A 364 1.96 12.07 14.66
N LEU A 365 0.79 11.66 15.13
CA LEU A 365 -0.48 11.70 14.39
C LEU A 365 -1.51 12.45 15.25
N LEU A 366 -2.37 13.22 14.60
CA LEU A 366 -3.54 13.87 15.22
C LEU A 366 -4.76 12.97 15.17
#